data_7fcda53bc1523b4b4a6ded86ed6a87e1
#
_entry.id   7fcda53bc1523b4b4a6ded86ed6a87e1
#
_cell.length_a   1.000
_cell.length_b   1.000
_cell.length_c   1.000
_cell.angle_alpha   90.00
_cell.angle_beta   90.00
_cell.angle_gamma   90.00
#
_symmetry.space_group_name_H-M   'P 1'
#
loop_
_entity.id
_entity.type
_entity.pdbx_description
1 polymer ?
#
loop_
_entity_poly.entity_id
_entity_poly.type
_entity_poly.pdbx_seq_one_letter_code
_entity_poly.pdbx_strand_id
1 'polypeptide(L)'
;MILLCQFCGLHSLGFVWPIRELCVFAAILLRLLFVSRLFLFMSQHVFSPDADADLSPSAWYAAASLREGFIADHAQAKAIEYLQALYEMLLAFKRKRHRPFGKLLPTPDIPRGLYFWGGVGRGKSFLMDSFYSCVPYRRKRRIHFHHFMQEVHAELRTLVNEADPLLTVAKRIAAKYRLICFDEFHVSDIADAMILGRLLKALFELGVVFVMTSNYPPQALYPDGLQ
;
A
#
# COMPACT_ATOMS: atom_id res chain seq x y z
N MET A 1 19.06 9.67 -4.12
CA MET A 1 20.17 10.65 -4.17
C MET A 1 19.57 11.91 -4.76
N ILE A 2 19.25 12.87 -3.89
CA ILE A 2 18.61 14.13 -4.26
C ILE A 2 19.72 15.09 -4.56
N LEU A 3 19.83 15.57 -5.81
CA LEU A 3 20.74 16.65 -6.19
C LEU A 3 20.04 17.98 -5.84
N LEU A 4 20.50 18.60 -4.75
CA LEU A 4 20.22 19.98 -4.42
C LEU A 4 21.06 20.88 -5.34
N CYS A 5 20.42 21.57 -6.26
CA CYS A 5 21.07 22.64 -7.03
C CYS A 5 20.88 23.95 -6.27
N GLN A 6 21.91 24.38 -5.56
CA GLN A 6 21.99 25.71 -4.96
C GLN A 6 22.30 26.73 -6.05
N PHE A 7 21.34 27.60 -6.37
CA PHE A 7 21.58 28.79 -7.16
C PHE A 7 22.27 29.83 -6.27
N CYS A 8 23.57 29.98 -6.47
CA CYS A 8 24.33 31.11 -5.94
C CYS A 8 24.25 32.23 -6.91
N GLY A 9 23.82 33.42 -6.44
CA GLY A 9 23.72 34.61 -7.24
C GLY A 9 25.09 35.09 -7.73
N LEU A 10 25.16 35.46 -8.99
CA LEU A 10 26.25 36.20 -9.57
C LEU A 10 25.67 37.36 -10.40
N HIS A 11 25.87 38.54 -9.86
CA HIS A 11 25.67 39.81 -10.55
C HIS A 11 26.65 39.97 -11.71
N SER A 12 26.13 40.48 -12.82
CA SER A 12 26.75 41.29 -13.86
C SER A 12 28.16 40.91 -14.31
N LEU A 13 28.24 40.23 -15.44
CA LEU A 13 29.24 40.42 -16.49
C LEU A 13 28.68 39.88 -17.80
N GLY A 14 28.56 40.73 -18.80
CA GLY A 14 28.06 40.37 -20.14
C GLY A 14 29.00 39.39 -20.83
N PHE A 15 28.64 38.15 -20.82
CA PHE A 15 29.28 37.10 -21.61
C PHE A 15 28.39 36.76 -22.80
N VAL A 16 28.82 37.16 -23.99
CA VAL A 16 28.26 36.68 -25.26
C VAL A 16 28.76 35.26 -25.44
N TRP A 17 27.88 34.29 -25.23
CA TRP A 17 28.19 32.89 -25.49
C TRP A 17 28.13 32.58 -26.99
N PRO A 18 29.12 31.89 -27.58
CA PRO A 18 29.08 31.50 -28.99
C PRO A 18 27.93 30.55 -29.25
N ILE A 19 27.19 30.79 -30.33
CA ILE A 19 25.98 30.04 -30.76
C ILE A 19 26.19 28.52 -30.83
N ARG A 20 27.42 28.06 -31.00
CA ARG A 20 27.75 26.61 -31.00
C ARG A 20 27.53 25.90 -29.66
N GLU A 21 27.69 26.58 -28.55
CA GLU A 21 27.50 25.97 -27.22
C GLU A 21 26.02 25.91 -26.81
N LEU A 22 25.20 26.85 -27.27
CA LEU A 22 23.76 26.83 -27.09
C LEU A 22 23.12 25.63 -27.79
N CYS A 23 23.62 25.20 -28.94
CA CYS A 23 23.12 24.01 -29.64
C CYS A 23 23.47 22.70 -28.90
N VAL A 24 24.65 22.64 -28.24
CA VAL A 24 25.04 21.46 -27.44
C VAL A 24 24.20 21.36 -26.17
N PHE A 25 23.95 22.51 -25.49
CA PHE A 25 23.09 22.55 -24.30
C PHE A 25 21.65 22.21 -24.62
N ALA A 26 21.12 22.72 -25.73
CA ALA A 26 19.78 22.39 -26.20
C ALA A 26 19.65 20.88 -26.54
N ALA A 27 20.66 20.28 -27.17
CA ALA A 27 20.66 18.85 -27.48
C ALA A 27 20.77 17.97 -26.24
N ILE A 28 21.52 18.39 -25.21
CA ILE A 28 21.60 17.69 -23.93
C ILE A 28 20.29 17.82 -23.16
N LEU A 29 19.68 19.01 -23.14
CA LEU A 29 18.37 19.23 -22.50
C LEU A 29 17.27 18.43 -23.20
N LEU A 30 17.27 18.37 -24.53
CA LEU A 30 16.33 17.55 -25.31
C LEU A 30 16.51 16.06 -25.03
N ARG A 31 17.76 15.59 -24.89
CA ARG A 31 18.05 14.19 -24.51
C ARG A 31 17.60 13.88 -23.08
N LEU A 32 17.82 14.79 -22.14
CA LEU A 32 17.36 14.64 -20.75
C LEU A 32 15.83 14.65 -20.66
N LEU A 33 15.15 15.51 -21.44
CA LEU A 33 13.68 15.52 -21.52
C LEU A 33 13.13 14.28 -22.23
N PHE A 34 13.84 13.77 -23.22
CA PHE A 34 13.46 12.54 -23.91
C PHE A 34 13.64 11.30 -23.02
N VAL A 35 14.74 11.22 -22.27
CA VAL A 35 14.99 10.15 -21.30
C VAL A 35 14.00 10.25 -20.13
N SER A 36 13.68 11.42 -19.63
CA SER A 36 12.68 11.60 -18.57
C SER A 36 11.26 11.28 -19.06
N ARG A 37 10.92 11.63 -20.33
CA ARG A 37 9.65 11.20 -20.95
C ARG A 37 9.60 9.69 -21.22
N LEU A 38 10.73 9.08 -21.63
CA LEU A 38 10.82 7.63 -21.80
C LEU A 38 10.69 6.92 -20.47
N PHE A 39 11.30 7.47 -19.40
CA PHE A 39 11.18 6.93 -18.03
C PHE A 39 9.76 7.10 -17.47
N LEU A 40 9.10 8.23 -17.72
CA LEU A 40 7.68 8.44 -17.40
C LEU A 40 6.77 7.55 -18.24
N PHE A 41 7.08 7.32 -19.53
CA PHE A 41 6.31 6.44 -20.39
C PHE A 41 6.49 4.96 -20.00
N MET A 42 7.69 4.54 -19.61
CA MET A 42 7.92 3.19 -19.06
C MET A 42 7.29 3.01 -17.67
N SER A 43 7.16 4.09 -16.89
CA SER A 43 6.45 4.05 -15.60
C SER A 43 4.93 4.04 -15.73
N GLN A 44 4.36 4.46 -16.87
CA GLN A 44 2.91 4.50 -17.10
C GLN A 44 2.36 3.24 -17.80
N HIS A 45 3.20 2.33 -18.29
CA HIS A 45 2.75 1.06 -18.87
C HIS A 45 2.66 -0.10 -17.89
N VAL A 46 2.68 0.19 -16.58
CA VAL A 46 2.42 -0.80 -15.56
C VAL A 46 1.01 -0.59 -15.05
N PHE A 47 0.11 -1.46 -15.48
CA PHE A 47 -1.17 -1.73 -14.84
C PHE A 47 -2.38 -0.91 -15.29
N SER A 48 -3.21 -1.48 -16.15
CA SER A 48 -4.63 -1.12 -16.26
C SER A 48 -5.42 -1.95 -15.24
N PRO A 49 -5.92 -1.36 -14.15
CA PRO A 49 -6.61 -2.11 -13.08
C PRO A 49 -7.94 -2.73 -13.51
N ASP A 50 -8.49 -2.32 -14.62
CA ASP A 50 -9.85 -2.70 -15.04
C ASP A 50 -9.93 -4.01 -15.85
N ALA A 51 -8.82 -4.49 -16.40
CA ALA A 51 -8.79 -5.74 -17.18
C ALA A 51 -8.58 -7.01 -16.31
N ASP A 52 -8.09 -6.85 -15.07
CA ASP A 52 -7.68 -7.96 -14.22
C ASP A 52 -8.66 -8.23 -13.04
N ALA A 53 -9.77 -7.51 -12.96
CA ALA A 53 -10.73 -7.57 -11.87
C ALA A 53 -11.43 -8.95 -11.70
N ASP A 54 -11.39 -9.80 -12.71
CA ASP A 54 -12.00 -11.14 -12.69
C ASP A 54 -10.99 -12.27 -12.43
N LEU A 55 -9.69 -11.96 -12.33
CA LEU A 55 -8.66 -12.96 -12.08
C LEU A 55 -8.46 -13.21 -10.59
N SER A 56 -8.19 -14.47 -10.21
CA SER A 56 -7.70 -14.76 -8.87
C SER A 56 -6.22 -14.36 -8.72
N PRO A 57 -5.70 -14.14 -7.50
CA PRO A 57 -4.30 -13.78 -7.29
C PRO A 57 -3.31 -14.77 -7.94
N SER A 58 -3.58 -16.07 -7.89
CA SER A 58 -2.74 -17.08 -8.52
C SER A 58 -2.80 -17.02 -10.05
N ALA A 59 -3.99 -16.84 -10.64
CA ALA A 59 -4.14 -16.70 -12.08
C ALA A 59 -3.47 -15.41 -12.58
N TRP A 60 -3.60 -14.33 -11.84
CA TRP A 60 -2.93 -13.07 -12.15
C TRP A 60 -1.39 -13.22 -12.11
N TYR A 61 -0.85 -13.89 -11.07
CA TYR A 61 0.59 -14.13 -10.94
C TYR A 61 1.11 -15.04 -12.08
N ALA A 62 0.37 -16.07 -12.45
CA ALA A 62 0.71 -16.93 -13.57
C ALA A 62 0.77 -16.14 -14.88
N ALA A 63 -0.20 -15.27 -15.14
CA ALA A 63 -0.18 -14.40 -16.31
C ALA A 63 0.99 -13.39 -16.28
N ALA A 64 1.32 -12.85 -15.11
CA ALA A 64 2.45 -11.95 -14.94
C ALA A 64 3.80 -12.65 -15.16
N SER A 65 3.93 -13.91 -14.74
CA SER A 65 5.16 -14.70 -14.89
C SER A 65 5.52 -15.04 -16.33
N LEU A 66 4.57 -14.93 -17.26
CA LEU A 66 4.80 -15.13 -18.70
C LEU A 66 5.35 -13.87 -19.40
N ARG A 67 5.43 -12.74 -18.72
CA ARG A 67 5.94 -11.49 -19.31
C ARG A 67 7.46 -11.50 -19.35
N GLU A 68 8.03 -10.95 -20.43
CA GLU A 68 9.49 -10.80 -20.56
C GLU A 68 10.06 -9.97 -19.38
N GLY A 69 11.17 -10.43 -18.83
CA GLY A 69 11.84 -9.77 -17.71
C GLY A 69 11.27 -10.09 -16.32
N PHE A 70 10.27 -10.95 -16.20
CA PHE A 70 9.76 -11.41 -14.92
C PHE A 70 10.75 -12.40 -14.27
N ILE A 71 11.25 -12.05 -13.09
CA ILE A 71 12.12 -12.93 -12.29
C ILE A 71 11.27 -13.57 -11.21
N ALA A 72 10.97 -14.87 -11.38
CA ALA A 72 10.25 -15.64 -10.37
C ALA A 72 11.13 -15.85 -9.13
N ASP A 73 10.60 -15.51 -7.94
CA ASP A 73 11.21 -15.80 -6.64
C ASP A 73 10.34 -16.83 -5.91
N HIS A 74 10.96 -17.87 -5.37
CA HIS A 74 10.26 -18.90 -4.58
C HIS A 74 9.48 -18.28 -3.40
N ALA A 75 10.00 -17.21 -2.81
CA ALA A 75 9.30 -16.50 -1.73
C ALA A 75 8.03 -15.81 -2.25
N GLN A 76 8.04 -15.28 -3.48
CA GLN A 76 6.85 -14.69 -4.11
C GLN A 76 5.80 -15.77 -4.41
N ALA A 77 6.21 -16.93 -4.94
CA ALA A 77 5.29 -18.04 -5.21
C ALA A 77 4.56 -18.48 -3.93
N LYS A 78 5.30 -18.65 -2.83
CA LYS A 78 4.72 -18.99 -1.53
C LYS A 78 3.79 -17.88 -0.99
N ALA A 79 4.15 -16.61 -1.19
CA ALA A 79 3.30 -15.50 -0.79
C ALA A 79 1.97 -15.46 -1.56
N ILE A 80 2.00 -15.80 -2.85
CA ILE A 80 0.79 -15.91 -3.69
C ILE A 80 -0.14 -17.02 -3.18
N GLU A 81 0.38 -18.15 -2.73
CA GLU A 81 -0.44 -19.22 -2.13
C GLU A 81 -1.24 -18.70 -0.92
N TYR A 82 -0.60 -17.93 -0.03
CA TYR A 82 -1.28 -17.31 1.10
C TYR A 82 -2.30 -16.25 0.68
N LEU A 83 -1.99 -15.45 -0.33
CA LEU A 83 -2.91 -14.45 -0.88
C LEU A 83 -4.11 -15.11 -1.55
N GLN A 84 -3.91 -16.22 -2.26
CA GLN A 84 -4.98 -17.00 -2.86
C GLN A 84 -5.91 -17.58 -1.78
N ALA A 85 -5.34 -18.18 -0.74
CA ALA A 85 -6.13 -18.71 0.37
C ALA A 85 -6.95 -17.61 1.07
N LEU A 86 -6.36 -16.44 1.32
CA LEU A 86 -7.08 -15.30 1.88
C LEU A 86 -8.19 -14.80 0.94
N TYR A 87 -7.93 -14.73 -0.36
CA TYR A 87 -8.91 -14.33 -1.37
C TYR A 87 -10.15 -15.24 -1.32
N GLU A 88 -9.94 -16.57 -1.27
CA GLU A 88 -11.02 -17.56 -1.19
C GLU A 88 -11.82 -17.42 0.11
N MET A 89 -11.13 -17.24 1.24
CA MET A 89 -11.78 -16.98 2.54
C MET A 89 -12.63 -15.70 2.49
N LEU A 90 -12.13 -14.61 1.89
CA LEU A 90 -12.88 -13.36 1.73
C LEU A 90 -14.12 -13.54 0.86
N LEU A 91 -14.03 -14.29 -0.24
CA LEU A 91 -15.16 -14.60 -1.10
C LEU A 91 -16.21 -15.45 -0.35
N ALA A 92 -15.78 -16.46 0.40
CA ALA A 92 -16.66 -17.29 1.21
C ALA A 92 -17.36 -16.46 2.31
N PHE A 93 -16.61 -15.59 2.97
CA PHE A 93 -17.13 -14.67 3.98
C PHE A 93 -18.18 -13.70 3.39
N LYS A 94 -17.89 -13.10 2.22
CA LYS A 94 -18.84 -12.24 1.51
C LYS A 94 -20.12 -13.00 1.17
N ARG A 95 -20.00 -14.23 0.62
CA ARG A 95 -21.16 -15.06 0.26
C ARG A 95 -22.02 -15.41 1.48
N LYS A 96 -21.42 -15.79 2.61
CA LYS A 96 -22.16 -16.10 3.85
C LYS A 96 -22.94 -14.89 4.37
N ARG A 97 -22.37 -13.69 4.31
CA ARG A 97 -23.05 -12.45 4.78
C ARG A 97 -24.19 -11.98 3.88
N HIS A 98 -24.17 -12.28 2.59
CA HIS A 98 -25.18 -11.85 1.62
C HIS A 98 -26.32 -12.85 1.44
N ARG A 99 -26.35 -13.94 2.21
CA ARG A 99 -27.49 -14.89 2.20
C ARG A 99 -28.75 -14.22 2.75
N PRO A 100 -29.93 -14.50 2.19
CA PRO A 100 -31.19 -14.11 2.82
C PRO A 100 -31.19 -14.67 4.24
N PHE A 101 -31.56 -13.85 5.22
CA PHE A 101 -31.48 -14.14 6.66
C PHE A 101 -30.05 -14.28 7.25
N GLY A 102 -29.00 -13.97 6.52
CA GLY A 102 -27.60 -14.04 7.01
C GLY A 102 -27.32 -13.16 8.25
N LYS A 103 -28.19 -12.18 8.53
CA LYS A 103 -28.11 -11.36 9.75
C LYS A 103 -28.61 -12.07 11.02
N LEU A 104 -29.41 -13.13 10.87
CA LEU A 104 -29.94 -13.96 11.96
C LEU A 104 -29.03 -15.16 12.28
N LEU A 105 -28.10 -15.48 11.40
CA LEU A 105 -27.13 -16.55 11.59
C LEU A 105 -25.92 -16.04 12.38
N PRO A 106 -25.22 -16.90 13.13
CA PRO A 106 -23.97 -16.57 13.77
C PRO A 106 -23.01 -15.91 12.78
N THR A 107 -22.35 -14.83 13.20
CA THR A 107 -21.37 -14.15 12.35
C THR A 107 -20.28 -15.14 11.96
N PRO A 108 -20.03 -15.36 10.67
CA PRO A 108 -18.98 -16.27 10.26
C PRO A 108 -17.62 -15.76 10.74
N ASP A 109 -16.68 -16.67 11.00
CA ASP A 109 -15.33 -16.32 11.39
C ASP A 109 -14.71 -15.34 10.40
N ILE A 110 -14.15 -14.29 10.96
CA ILE A 110 -13.51 -13.24 10.18
C ILE A 110 -12.17 -13.78 9.67
N PRO A 111 -11.88 -13.73 8.36
CA PRO A 111 -10.61 -14.18 7.83
C PRO A 111 -9.44 -13.46 8.52
N ARG A 112 -8.43 -14.22 8.92
CA ARG A 112 -7.19 -13.65 9.44
C ARG A 112 -6.46 -12.96 8.28
N GLY A 113 -5.91 -11.75 8.55
CA GLY A 113 -5.11 -11.02 7.58
C GLY A 113 -3.73 -11.62 7.35
N LEU A 114 -2.94 -10.96 6.52
CA LEU A 114 -1.58 -11.37 6.18
C LEU A 114 -0.59 -10.25 6.45
N TYR A 115 0.59 -10.64 6.91
CA TYR A 115 1.71 -9.74 7.11
C TYR A 115 2.92 -10.24 6.32
N PHE A 116 3.34 -9.47 5.30
CA PHE A 116 4.50 -9.78 4.48
C PHE A 116 5.68 -8.93 4.91
N TRP A 117 6.79 -9.57 5.20
CA TRP A 117 8.00 -8.87 5.57
C TRP A 117 9.22 -9.38 4.81
N GLY A 118 10.23 -8.53 4.70
CA GLY A 118 11.48 -8.86 4.01
C GLY A 118 12.15 -7.63 3.42
N GLY A 119 13.37 -7.79 2.89
CA GLY A 119 14.16 -6.70 2.32
C GLY A 119 13.47 -5.94 1.19
N VAL A 120 14.01 -4.77 0.87
CA VAL A 120 13.56 -3.93 -0.26
C VAL A 120 13.77 -4.67 -1.59
N GLY A 121 12.92 -4.42 -2.58
CA GLY A 121 13.05 -5.00 -3.92
C GLY A 121 12.53 -6.44 -4.07
N ARG A 122 11.96 -7.06 -3.03
CA ARG A 122 11.42 -8.44 -3.07
C ARG A 122 10.03 -8.56 -3.70
N GLY A 123 9.51 -7.50 -4.28
CA GLY A 123 8.21 -7.52 -4.96
C GLY A 123 6.98 -7.49 -4.05
N LYS A 124 7.11 -7.12 -2.76
CA LYS A 124 5.99 -7.07 -1.81
C LYS A 124 4.84 -6.17 -2.29
N SER A 125 5.18 -4.96 -2.77
CA SER A 125 4.17 -4.01 -3.27
C SER A 125 3.48 -4.52 -4.53
N PHE A 126 4.21 -5.22 -5.41
CA PHE A 126 3.66 -5.86 -6.60
C PHE A 126 2.64 -6.96 -6.24
N LEU A 127 2.95 -7.82 -5.25
CA LEU A 127 2.02 -8.82 -4.76
C LEU A 127 0.79 -8.19 -4.10
N MET A 128 0.98 -7.08 -3.37
CA MET A 128 -0.11 -6.31 -2.77
C MET A 128 -1.01 -5.70 -3.85
N ASP A 129 -0.43 -5.13 -4.93
CA ASP A 129 -1.16 -4.58 -6.08
C ASP A 129 -2.06 -5.63 -6.72
N SER A 130 -1.48 -6.80 -7.00
CA SER A 130 -2.21 -7.90 -7.60
C SER A 130 -3.39 -8.34 -6.73
N PHE A 131 -3.15 -8.58 -5.45
CA PHE A 131 -4.19 -9.00 -4.52
C PHE A 131 -5.28 -7.94 -4.39
N TYR A 132 -4.89 -6.67 -4.21
CA TYR A 132 -5.85 -5.58 -4.07
C TYR A 132 -6.74 -5.45 -5.30
N SER A 133 -6.20 -5.61 -6.50
CA SER A 133 -6.98 -5.56 -7.75
C SER A 133 -7.95 -6.73 -7.87
N CYS A 134 -7.51 -7.96 -7.57
CA CYS A 134 -8.32 -9.16 -7.68
C CYS A 134 -9.49 -9.22 -6.70
N VAL A 135 -9.38 -8.62 -5.49
CA VAL A 135 -10.45 -8.74 -4.47
C VAL A 135 -11.69 -7.93 -4.86
N PRO A 136 -12.87 -8.57 -5.09
CA PRO A 136 -14.08 -7.88 -5.56
C PRO A 136 -14.86 -7.23 -4.41
N TYR A 137 -14.17 -6.45 -3.58
CA TYR A 137 -14.75 -5.67 -2.50
C TYR A 137 -14.85 -4.20 -2.90
N ARG A 138 -16.02 -3.60 -2.80
CA ARG A 138 -16.19 -2.13 -2.94
C ARG A 138 -15.61 -1.37 -1.74
N ARG A 139 -15.65 -1.99 -0.56
CA ARG A 139 -15.22 -1.42 0.72
C ARG A 139 -13.80 -1.88 1.03
N LYS A 140 -12.88 -1.63 0.11
CA LYS A 140 -11.43 -1.88 0.27
C LYS A 140 -10.65 -0.59 0.15
N ARG A 141 -9.54 -0.51 0.85
CA ARG A 141 -8.63 0.63 0.81
C ARG A 141 -7.18 0.15 0.82
N ARG A 142 -6.33 0.83 0.05
CA ARG A 142 -4.88 0.72 0.12
C ARG A 142 -4.31 2.07 0.50
N ILE A 143 -3.38 2.09 1.46
CA ILE A 143 -2.81 3.31 2.01
C ILE A 143 -1.46 3.01 2.66
N HIS A 144 -0.53 3.95 2.60
CA HIS A 144 0.68 3.89 3.41
C HIS A 144 0.34 4.04 4.89
N PHE A 145 1.00 3.23 5.73
CA PHE A 145 0.67 3.16 7.15
C PHE A 145 0.76 4.53 7.86
N HIS A 146 1.80 5.31 7.57
CA HIS A 146 1.94 6.62 8.22
C HIS A 146 0.81 7.60 7.85
N HIS A 147 0.33 7.60 6.61
CA HIS A 147 -0.83 8.42 6.23
C HIS A 147 -2.10 7.99 6.95
N PHE A 148 -2.28 6.67 7.11
CA PHE A 148 -3.40 6.16 7.89
C PHE A 148 -3.36 6.65 9.33
N MET A 149 -2.18 6.62 9.98
CA MET A 149 -2.03 7.11 11.35
C MET A 149 -2.24 8.62 11.46
N GLN A 150 -1.80 9.41 10.47
CA GLN A 150 -2.11 10.84 10.41
C GLN A 150 -3.62 11.11 10.38
N GLU A 151 -4.38 10.35 9.58
CA GLU A 151 -5.84 10.46 9.53
C GLU A 151 -6.47 10.06 10.88
N VAL A 152 -6.00 8.99 11.50
CA VAL A 152 -6.46 8.55 12.83
C VAL A 152 -6.23 9.64 13.87
N HIS A 153 -5.04 10.23 13.93
CA HIS A 153 -4.74 11.32 14.86
C HIS A 153 -5.58 12.56 14.56
N ALA A 154 -5.79 12.91 13.30
CA ALA A 154 -6.65 14.03 12.93
C ALA A 154 -8.10 13.80 13.40
N GLU A 155 -8.62 12.59 13.24
CA GLU A 155 -9.98 12.25 13.66
C GLU A 155 -10.11 12.21 15.19
N LEU A 156 -9.13 11.67 15.91
CA LEU A 156 -9.09 11.67 17.37
C LEU A 156 -9.15 13.10 17.96
N ARG A 157 -8.46 14.07 17.33
CA ARG A 157 -8.50 15.48 17.77
C ARG A 157 -9.89 16.11 17.68
N THR A 158 -10.77 15.59 16.84
CA THR A 158 -12.14 16.08 16.70
C THR A 158 -13.11 15.51 17.75
N LEU A 159 -12.69 14.49 18.50
CA LEU A 159 -13.52 13.72 19.43
C LEU A 159 -13.23 14.09 20.90
N VAL A 160 -13.30 15.37 21.23
CA VAL A 160 -12.87 15.90 22.54
C VAL A 160 -13.76 15.43 23.72
N ASN A 161 -15.03 15.08 23.47
CA ASN A 161 -16.00 14.73 24.52
C ASN A 161 -16.48 13.28 24.46
N GLU A 162 -15.79 12.42 23.73
CA GLU A 162 -16.14 11.00 23.61
C GLU A 162 -15.52 10.18 24.75
N ALA A 163 -16.28 9.26 25.32
CA ALA A 163 -15.80 8.37 26.38
C ALA A 163 -14.70 7.41 25.89
N ASP A 164 -14.82 6.90 24.66
CA ASP A 164 -13.81 6.09 23.98
C ASP A 164 -13.65 6.58 22.52
N PRO A 165 -12.84 7.64 22.32
CA PRO A 165 -12.66 8.22 20.98
C PRO A 165 -12.02 7.24 20.02
N LEU A 166 -11.13 6.34 20.48
CA LEU A 166 -10.46 5.37 19.64
C LEU A 166 -11.42 4.32 19.10
N LEU A 167 -12.34 3.84 19.92
CA LEU A 167 -13.39 2.92 19.48
C LEU A 167 -14.35 3.60 18.48
N THR A 168 -14.64 4.87 18.67
CA THR A 168 -15.47 5.67 17.74
C THR A 168 -14.78 5.80 16.38
N VAL A 169 -13.48 6.10 16.35
CA VAL A 169 -12.67 6.11 15.11
C VAL A 169 -12.69 4.72 14.46
N ALA A 170 -12.45 3.65 15.23
CA ALA A 170 -12.49 2.28 14.71
C ALA A 170 -13.85 1.93 14.07
N LYS A 171 -14.96 2.31 14.71
CA LYS A 171 -16.31 2.11 14.16
C LYS A 171 -16.52 2.86 12.83
N ARG A 172 -16.04 4.10 12.73
CA ARG A 172 -16.12 4.92 11.51
C ARG A 172 -15.30 4.29 10.38
N ILE A 173 -14.07 3.82 10.65
CA ILE A 173 -13.22 3.13 9.69
C ILE A 173 -13.89 1.82 9.25
N ALA A 174 -14.36 1.00 10.19
CA ALA A 174 -15.02 -0.27 9.90
C ALA A 174 -16.36 -0.08 9.16
N ALA A 175 -17.03 1.07 9.31
CA ALA A 175 -18.19 1.42 8.50
C ALA A 175 -17.81 1.67 7.04
N LYS A 176 -16.63 2.20 6.73
CA LYS A 176 -16.17 2.51 5.39
C LYS A 176 -15.47 1.31 4.72
N TYR A 177 -14.66 0.56 5.44
CA TYR A 177 -13.76 -0.45 4.87
C TYR A 177 -13.94 -1.83 5.51
N ARG A 178 -13.74 -2.88 4.72
CA ARG A 178 -13.71 -4.30 5.13
C ARG A 178 -12.37 -4.96 4.88
N LEU A 179 -11.61 -4.40 3.96
CA LEU A 179 -10.24 -4.79 3.67
C LEU A 179 -9.39 -3.52 3.64
N ILE A 180 -8.32 -3.51 4.41
CA ILE A 180 -7.31 -2.45 4.38
C ILE A 180 -5.96 -3.08 4.08
N CYS A 181 -5.31 -2.56 3.05
CA CYS A 181 -3.95 -2.93 2.66
C CYS A 181 -3.00 -1.81 3.08
N PHE A 182 -2.05 -2.13 3.95
CA PHE A 182 -1.02 -1.20 4.38
C PHE A 182 0.28 -1.43 3.63
N ASP A 183 0.72 -0.39 2.92
CA ASP A 183 2.08 -0.35 2.44
C ASP A 183 3.01 0.21 3.52
N GLU A 184 4.22 -0.35 3.59
CA GLU A 184 5.30 0.13 4.46
C GLU A 184 4.89 0.23 5.94
N PHE A 185 4.29 -0.86 6.45
CA PHE A 185 3.90 -0.93 7.85
C PHE A 185 5.15 -0.87 8.74
N HIS A 186 5.31 0.24 9.42
CA HIS A 186 6.43 0.51 10.31
C HIS A 186 6.01 1.48 11.40
N VAL A 187 6.24 1.12 12.65
CA VAL A 187 5.91 1.95 13.80
C VAL A 187 7.19 2.66 14.26
N SER A 188 7.28 3.94 14.01
CA SER A 188 8.43 4.78 14.39
C SER A 188 8.13 5.72 15.54
N ASP A 189 6.86 6.00 15.81
CA ASP A 189 6.42 6.94 16.83
C ASP A 189 5.80 6.21 18.03
N ILE A 190 6.18 6.62 19.24
CA ILE A 190 5.63 6.10 20.51
C ILE A 190 4.13 6.35 20.58
N ALA A 191 3.66 7.52 20.13
CA ALA A 191 2.23 7.85 20.14
C ALA A 191 1.43 6.88 19.26
N ASP A 192 1.97 6.53 18.09
CA ASP A 192 1.38 5.52 17.23
C ASP A 192 1.35 4.14 17.90
N ALA A 193 2.48 3.71 18.49
CA ALA A 193 2.57 2.43 19.18
C ALA A 193 1.52 2.27 20.29
N MET A 194 1.31 3.33 21.10
CA MET A 194 0.37 3.31 22.24
C MET A 194 -1.09 3.09 21.80
N ILE A 195 -1.50 3.65 20.67
CA ILE A 195 -2.89 3.55 20.20
C ILE A 195 -3.11 2.40 19.23
N LEU A 196 -2.06 2.00 18.50
CA LEU A 196 -2.15 1.04 17.39
C LEU A 196 -2.70 -0.31 17.82
N GLY A 197 -2.21 -0.87 18.93
CA GLY A 197 -2.66 -2.17 19.43
C GLY A 197 -4.17 -2.18 19.71
N ARG A 198 -4.67 -1.15 20.41
CA ARG A 198 -6.10 -0.99 20.71
C ARG A 198 -6.92 -0.76 19.45
N LEU A 199 -6.42 0.09 18.54
CA LEU A 199 -7.08 0.41 17.27
C LEU A 199 -7.22 -0.83 16.39
N LEU A 200 -6.12 -1.56 16.15
CA LEU A 200 -6.14 -2.77 15.34
C LEU A 200 -7.05 -3.84 15.96
N LYS A 201 -6.99 -4.05 17.28
CA LYS A 201 -7.87 -4.99 17.98
C LYS A 201 -9.34 -4.64 17.73
N ALA A 202 -9.74 -3.38 17.95
CA ALA A 202 -11.10 -2.93 17.72
C ALA A 202 -11.53 -3.11 16.24
N LEU A 203 -10.63 -2.82 15.29
CA LEU A 203 -10.91 -3.01 13.86
C LEU A 203 -11.08 -4.49 13.49
N PHE A 204 -10.26 -5.40 14.04
CA PHE A 204 -10.43 -6.85 13.86
C PHE A 204 -11.76 -7.32 14.41
N GLU A 205 -12.15 -6.92 15.62
CA GLU A 205 -13.41 -7.27 16.23
C GLU A 205 -14.61 -6.73 15.42
N LEU A 206 -14.46 -5.59 14.79
CA LEU A 206 -15.46 -5.00 13.86
C LEU A 206 -15.46 -5.64 12.46
N GLY A 207 -14.59 -6.62 12.21
CA GLY A 207 -14.57 -7.39 10.97
C GLY A 207 -13.81 -6.75 9.82
N VAL A 208 -12.82 -5.94 10.12
CA VAL A 208 -11.86 -5.44 9.12
C VAL A 208 -10.72 -6.43 8.98
N VAL A 209 -10.38 -6.78 7.75
CA VAL A 209 -9.26 -7.65 7.41
C VAL A 209 -8.09 -6.81 6.93
N PHE A 210 -6.87 -7.17 7.32
CA PHE A 210 -5.66 -6.44 6.95
C PHE A 210 -4.72 -7.29 6.12
N VAL A 211 -4.10 -6.67 5.11
CA VAL A 211 -2.91 -7.18 4.43
C VAL A 211 -1.84 -6.11 4.54
N MET A 212 -0.69 -6.47 5.08
CA MET A 212 0.36 -5.51 5.42
C MET A 212 1.68 -5.90 4.78
N THR A 213 2.41 -4.94 4.24
CA THR A 213 3.80 -5.12 3.80
C THR A 213 4.73 -4.33 4.69
N SER A 214 5.87 -4.92 5.04
CA SER A 214 6.90 -4.28 5.87
C SER A 214 8.30 -4.70 5.43
N ASN A 215 9.28 -3.92 5.81
CA ASN A 215 10.70 -4.30 5.71
C ASN A 215 11.19 -5.01 6.98
N TYR A 216 10.40 -5.01 8.05
CA TYR A 216 10.75 -5.50 9.37
C TYR A 216 9.92 -6.74 9.75
N PRO A 217 10.52 -7.75 10.41
CA PRO A 217 9.75 -8.82 11.01
C PRO A 217 8.90 -8.26 12.18
N PRO A 218 7.82 -8.94 12.56
CA PRO A 218 6.91 -8.46 13.63
C PRO A 218 7.63 -8.09 14.93
N GLN A 219 8.66 -8.84 15.30
CA GLN A 219 9.43 -8.62 16.53
C GLN A 219 10.31 -7.36 16.48
N ALA A 220 10.64 -6.88 15.28
CA ALA A 220 11.47 -5.70 15.06
C ALA A 220 10.64 -4.45 14.66
N LEU A 221 9.31 -4.52 14.73
CA LEU A 221 8.45 -3.39 14.41
C LEU A 221 8.63 -2.23 15.40
N TYR A 222 8.86 -2.56 16.66
CA TYR A 222 9.08 -1.58 17.73
C TYR A 222 9.98 -2.21 18.81
N PRO A 223 11.31 -2.31 18.57
CA PRO A 223 12.24 -3.05 19.44
C PRO A 223 12.39 -2.44 20.84
N ASP A 224 12.25 -1.14 20.98
CA ASP A 224 12.36 -0.41 22.25
C ASP A 224 10.99 -0.13 22.88
N GLY A 225 9.98 -0.87 22.49
CA GLY A 225 8.60 -0.68 22.93
C GLY A 225 8.37 -0.96 24.40
N LEU A 226 7.38 -0.26 24.95
CA LEU A 226 6.80 -0.57 26.25
C LEU A 226 6.26 -2.03 26.21
N GLN A 227 6.88 -2.90 26.97
CA GLN A 227 6.40 -4.27 27.21
C GLN A 227 5.17 -4.24 28.09
#